data_f9e22b98afd7c769b8b11c9f11583eb3
#
_entry.id   f9e22b98afd7c769b8b11c9f11583eb3
#
_cell.length_a   1.000
_cell.length_b   1.000
_cell.length_c   1.000
_cell.angle_alpha   90.00
_cell.angle_beta   90.00
_cell.angle_gamma   90.00
#
_symmetry.space_group_name_H-M   'P 1'
#
loop_
_entity.id
_entity.type
_entity.pdbx_description
1 polymer ?
#
loop_
_entity_poly.entity_id
_entity_poly.type
_entity_poly.pdbx_seq_one_letter_code
_entity_poly.pdbx_strand_id
1 'polypeptide(L)' 'MIWLFDRGGEKITYEISRDAENGGFLVVMTAATGQKRVERIEHPTDLIERSMEEMRRLHEDGWKIG' A
#
# COMPACT_ATOMS: atom_id res chain seq x y z
N MET A 1 -6.73 0.95 7.16
CA MET A 1 -7.23 0.17 6.03
C MET A 1 -6.09 -0.67 5.48
N ILE A 2 -6.34 -1.96 5.33
CA ILE A 2 -5.29 -2.92 4.94
C ILE A 2 -5.76 -3.74 3.75
N TRP A 3 -4.89 -3.88 2.76
CA TRP A 3 -5.09 -4.80 1.65
C TRP A 3 -3.99 -5.85 1.68
N LEU A 4 -4.38 -7.09 1.46
CA LEU A 4 -3.46 -8.21 1.34
C LEU A 4 -3.44 -8.68 -0.11
N PHE A 5 -2.25 -8.81 -0.67
CA PHE A 5 -2.07 -9.30 -2.03
C PHE A 5 -1.33 -10.63 -2.00
N ASP A 6 -1.69 -11.51 -2.91
CA ASP A 6 -1.11 -12.84 -3.02
C ASP A 6 -0.67 -13.12 -4.45
N ARG A 7 0.49 -13.75 -4.60
CA ARG A 7 1.00 -14.22 -5.87
C ARG A 7 1.88 -15.45 -5.64
N GLY A 8 1.37 -16.63 -6.04
CA GLY A 8 2.14 -17.86 -5.95
C GLY A 8 2.67 -18.17 -4.55
N GLY A 9 1.89 -17.87 -3.52
CA GLY A 9 2.29 -18.08 -2.13
C GLY A 9 3.04 -16.93 -1.49
N GLU A 10 3.49 -15.97 -2.29
CA GLU A 10 4.10 -14.75 -1.76
C GLU A 10 3.01 -13.76 -1.33
N LYS A 11 3.30 -12.94 -0.33
CA LYS A 11 2.34 -11.99 0.22
C LYS A 11 2.92 -10.59 0.26
N ILE A 12 2.07 -9.61 -0.07
CA ILE A 12 2.36 -8.20 0.10
C ILE A 12 1.24 -7.60 0.94
N THR A 13 1.60 -6.80 1.93
CA THR A 13 0.65 -6.04 2.73
C THR A 13 0.75 -4.57 2.37
N TYR A 14 -0.38 -3.94 2.13
CA TYR A 14 -0.48 -2.52 1.83
C TYR A 14 -1.43 -1.90 2.85
N GLU A 15 -0.92 -1.00 3.67
CA GLU A 15 -1.67 -0.42 4.77
C GLU A 15 -1.71 1.10 4.68
N ILE A 16 -2.90 1.67 4.85
CA ILE A 16 -3.11 3.11 4.93
C ILE A 16 -3.68 3.45 6.29
N SER A 17 -3.05 4.38 6.99
CA SER A 17 -3.51 4.86 8.28
C SER A 17 -3.40 6.38 8.33
N ARG A 18 -4.12 6.99 9.28
CA ARG A 18 -4.00 8.43 9.53
C ARG A 18 -2.81 8.71 10.42
N ASP A 19 -2.10 9.79 10.10
CA ASP A 19 -1.07 10.32 10.98
C ASP A 19 -1.73 11.35 11.90
N ALA A 20 -2.09 10.91 13.10
CA ALA A 20 -2.81 11.73 14.06
C ALA A 20 -1.98 12.89 14.61
N GLU A 21 -0.66 12.76 14.62
CA GLU A 21 0.23 13.79 15.18
C GLU A 21 0.55 14.89 14.19
N ASN A 22 0.83 14.52 12.93
CA ASN A 22 1.31 15.47 11.93
C ASN A 22 0.30 15.76 10.84
N GLY A 23 -0.87 15.13 10.89
CA GLY A 23 -1.87 15.21 9.82
C GLY A 23 -1.44 14.39 8.61
N GLY A 24 -2.37 14.21 7.65
CA GLY A 24 -2.11 13.42 6.48
C GLY A 24 -2.23 11.92 6.73
N PHE A 25 -1.56 11.15 5.89
CA PHE A 25 -1.68 9.70 5.89
C PHE A 25 -0.32 9.03 5.82
N LEU A 26 -0.24 7.84 6.41
CA LEU A 26 0.93 6.98 6.32
C LEU A 26 0.56 5.76 5.48
N VAL A 27 1.38 5.46 4.49
CA VAL A 27 1.23 4.29 3.66
C VAL A 27 2.40 3.36 3.93
N VAL A 28 2.10 2.15 4.38
CA VAL A 28 3.13 1.16 4.69
C VAL A 28 2.94 -0.04 3.78
N MET A 29 3.95 -0.35 3.00
CA MET A 29 3.96 -1.51 2.14
C MET A 29 5.02 -2.48 2.64
N THR A 30 4.58 -3.71 2.95
CA THR A 30 5.48 -4.76 3.38
C THR A 30 5.63 -5.78 2.25
N ALA A 31 6.84 -5.92 1.74
CA ALA A 31 7.14 -6.84 0.67
C ALA A 31 7.15 -8.29 1.14
N ALA A 32 7.12 -9.23 0.18
CA ALA A 32 7.18 -10.66 0.48
C ALA A 32 8.43 -11.04 1.26
N THR A 33 9.52 -10.29 1.09
CA THR A 33 10.77 -10.48 1.83
C THR A 33 10.71 -9.98 3.28
N GLY A 34 9.63 -9.28 3.65
CA GLY A 34 9.50 -8.65 4.96
C GLY A 34 10.00 -7.20 4.99
N GLN A 35 10.59 -6.73 3.91
CA GLN A 35 11.07 -5.35 3.82
C GLN A 35 9.90 -4.38 3.79
N LYS A 36 9.98 -3.33 4.60
CA LYS A 36 8.92 -2.33 4.68
C LYS A 36 9.33 -1.02 4.02
N ARG A 37 8.37 -0.39 3.37
CA ARG A 37 8.53 0.95 2.83
C ARG A 37 7.41 1.82 3.39
N VAL A 38 7.77 2.96 3.96
CA VAL A 38 6.82 3.89 4.56
C VAL A 38 6.84 5.19 3.76
N GLU A 39 5.67 5.67 3.39
CA GLU A 39 5.51 6.93 2.69
C GLU A 39 4.44 7.77 3.39
N ARG A 40 4.70 9.07 3.54
CA ARG A 40 3.75 10.01 4.10
C ARG A 40 3.13 10.82 2.97
N ILE A 41 1.80 10.91 2.96
CA ILE A 41 1.04 11.67 1.96
C ILE A 41 0.12 12.64 2.68
N GLU A 42 0.22 13.92 2.35
CA GLU A 42 -0.54 14.96 3.05
C GLU A 42 -1.99 15.11 2.59
N HIS A 43 -2.22 14.96 1.29
CA HIS A 43 -3.53 15.27 0.70
C HIS A 43 -4.29 14.01 0.31
N PRO A 44 -5.61 13.94 0.63
CA PRO A 44 -6.44 12.78 0.27
C PRO A 44 -6.45 12.46 -1.22
N THR A 45 -6.43 13.48 -2.08
CA THR A 45 -6.41 13.28 -3.53
C THR A 45 -5.15 12.56 -3.97
N ASP A 46 -4.00 12.96 -3.44
CA ASP A 46 -2.72 12.33 -3.76
C ASP A 46 -2.70 10.90 -3.25
N LEU A 47 -3.29 10.66 -2.07
CA LEU A 47 -3.39 9.32 -1.51
C LEU A 47 -4.17 8.39 -2.44
N ILE A 48 -5.32 8.86 -2.93
CA ILE A 48 -6.16 8.07 -3.83
C ILE A 48 -5.42 7.74 -5.13
N GLU A 49 -4.79 8.74 -5.74
CA GLU A 49 -4.05 8.56 -6.98
C GLU A 49 -2.88 7.59 -6.82
N ARG A 50 -2.11 7.75 -5.75
CA ARG A 50 -0.98 6.87 -5.44
C ARG A 50 -1.42 5.44 -5.19
N SER A 51 -2.49 5.28 -4.42
CA SER A 51 -3.02 3.95 -4.09
C SER A 51 -3.53 3.23 -5.34
N MET A 52 -4.26 3.94 -6.19
CA MET A 52 -4.77 3.37 -7.44
C MET A 52 -3.63 2.95 -8.37
N GLU A 53 -2.61 3.78 -8.50
CA GLU A 53 -1.45 3.47 -9.33
C GLU A 53 -0.70 2.26 -8.81
N GLU A 54 -0.48 2.17 -7.49
CA GLU A 54 0.21 1.04 -6.88
C GLU A 54 -0.58 -0.26 -7.05
N MET A 55 -1.88 -0.21 -6.84
CA MET A 55 -2.75 -1.39 -7.03
C MET A 55 -2.78 -1.84 -8.48
N ARG A 56 -2.79 -0.88 -9.42
CA ARG A 56 -2.73 -1.21 -10.85
C ARG A 56 -1.41 -1.91 -11.19
N ARG A 57 -0.31 -1.38 -10.67
CA ARG A 57 1.01 -1.97 -10.90
C ARG A 57 1.12 -3.38 -10.34
N LEU A 58 0.60 -3.59 -9.12
CA LEU A 58 0.58 -4.92 -8.51
C LEU A 58 -0.27 -5.89 -9.33
N HIS A 59 -1.43 -5.44 -9.79
CA HIS A 59 -2.31 -6.25 -10.61
C HIS A 59 -1.63 -6.66 -11.93
N GLU A 60 -0.97 -5.72 -12.59
CA GLU A 60 -0.23 -5.99 -13.83
C GLU A 60 0.89 -6.99 -13.61
N ASP A 61 1.46 -7.00 -12.41
CA ASP A 61 2.55 -7.91 -12.03
C ASP A 61 2.03 -9.26 -11.49
N GLY A 62 0.73 -9.50 -11.60
CA GLY A 62 0.12 -10.79 -11.25
C GLY A 62 -0.34 -10.92 -9.81
N TRP A 63 -0.28 -9.86 -9.02
CA TRP A 63 -0.76 -9.90 -7.64
C TRP A 63 -2.27 -9.82 -7.60
N LYS A 64 -2.87 -10.61 -6.73
CA LYS A 64 -4.33 -10.64 -6.53
C LYS A 64 -4.66 -10.29 -5.09
N ILE A 65 -5.79 -9.63 -4.89
CA ILE A 65 -6.30 -9.37 -3.55
C ILE A 65 -6.76 -10.70 -2.96
N GLY A 66 -6.13 -11.04 -1.85
CA GLY A 66 -6.41 -12.31 -1.21
C GLY A 66 -7.02 -12.19 0.15
#